data_102940d9f761df53605bf7a4abf66ee8
#
_entry.id   102940d9f761df53605bf7a4abf66ee8
#
_cell.length_a   1.000
_cell.length_b   1.000
_cell.length_c   1.000
_cell.angle_alpha   90.00
_cell.angle_beta   90.00
_cell.angle_gamma   90.00
#
_symmetry.space_group_name_H-M   'P 1'
#
loop_
_entity.id
_entity.type
_entity.pdbx_description
1 polymer ?
#
loop_
_entity_poly.entity_id
_entity_poly.type
_entity_poly.pdbx_seq_one_letter_code
_entity_poly.pdbx_strand_id
1 'polypeptide(L)'
;MPGPPVAVPVVLAVAAVLVSGCGGGGGTAGNGSVSPAAGGALPQATTYTTLKDLPADPSPSAALDGTVVHPAETAPVSAQPGAPAVAELPAAQLKGDTWVPVVESRPGWKRVLLPSRPNGVTGWIPDSGLKTARSGQAIKVDVGDRKLTLLNAGRPAGTWPVAVGAPKTPTPVGRTFLLASLAPAKPTFSPLILPVGAHSATLDTFGGGPGTVAFHGWPSTSVFGKAVTHGCVRVPADALKRLAKVPLGTPVVITA
;
A
#
# COMPACT_ATOMS: atom_id res chain seq x y z
N MET A 1 2.02 7.64 58.54
CA MET A 1 1.48 6.38 59.07
C MET A 1 0.64 5.75 57.96
N PRO A 2 1.03 4.63 57.40
CA PRO A 2 0.25 3.96 56.33
C PRO A 2 -0.70 2.94 56.96
N GLY A 3 -1.93 2.89 56.49
CA GLY A 3 -2.92 1.88 56.82
C GLY A 3 -2.79 0.62 55.96
N PRO A 4 -3.27 -0.53 56.47
CA PRO A 4 -2.97 -1.85 55.89
C PRO A 4 -3.89 -2.23 54.71
N PRO A 5 -3.49 -3.22 53.86
CA PRO A 5 -4.29 -3.67 52.74
C PRO A 5 -5.39 -4.68 53.13
N VAL A 6 -6.52 -4.57 52.49
CA VAL A 6 -7.67 -5.50 52.65
C VAL A 6 -7.52 -6.61 51.58
N ALA A 7 -7.44 -7.85 52.06
CA ALA A 7 -7.47 -9.04 51.23
C ALA A 7 -8.92 -9.52 51.02
N VAL A 8 -9.28 -9.89 49.77
CA VAL A 8 -10.57 -10.52 49.44
C VAL A 8 -10.28 -11.94 48.91
N PRO A 9 -10.96 -12.98 49.40
CA PRO A 9 -10.69 -14.37 49.03
C PRO A 9 -11.33 -14.77 47.69
N VAL A 10 -10.59 -15.56 46.94
CA VAL A 10 -11.00 -16.26 45.72
C VAL A 10 -11.74 -17.54 46.12
N VAL A 11 -12.95 -17.71 45.63
CA VAL A 11 -13.70 -18.98 45.71
C VAL A 11 -13.60 -19.68 44.38
N LEU A 12 -12.94 -20.86 44.37
CA LEU A 12 -12.94 -21.82 43.27
C LEU A 12 -14.22 -22.68 43.39
N ALA A 13 -14.98 -22.76 42.32
CA ALA A 13 -15.99 -23.80 42.14
C ALA A 13 -15.61 -24.69 40.96
N VAL A 14 -15.26 -25.94 41.25
CA VAL A 14 -15.02 -27.03 40.28
C VAL A 14 -16.35 -27.78 40.13
N ALA A 15 -16.85 -27.90 38.90
CA ALA A 15 -17.93 -28.83 38.57
C ALA A 15 -17.48 -29.73 37.42
N ALA A 16 -17.19 -30.99 37.74
CA ALA A 16 -16.96 -32.07 36.78
C ALA A 16 -18.32 -32.75 36.49
N VAL A 17 -18.62 -32.91 35.20
CA VAL A 17 -19.69 -33.83 34.76
C VAL A 17 -19.12 -34.77 33.72
N LEU A 18 -18.98 -36.03 34.11
CA LEU A 18 -18.72 -37.18 33.25
C LEU A 18 -20.08 -37.74 32.79
N VAL A 19 -20.28 -37.91 31.47
CA VAL A 19 -21.30 -38.81 30.94
C VAL A 19 -20.68 -39.67 29.84
N SER A 20 -20.57 -40.97 30.16
CA SER A 20 -20.27 -42.01 29.21
C SER A 20 -21.56 -42.45 28.49
N GLY A 21 -21.47 -42.66 27.17
CA GLY A 21 -22.55 -43.28 26.42
C GLY A 21 -21.99 -43.95 25.15
N CYS A 22 -21.74 -45.29 25.24
CA CYS A 22 -21.58 -46.17 24.09
C CYS A 22 -22.92 -46.49 23.42
N GLY A 23 -22.99 -46.48 22.09
CA GLY A 23 -24.09 -47.05 21.33
C GLY A 23 -23.77 -47.03 19.82
N GLY A 24 -23.61 -48.24 19.26
CA GLY A 24 -23.14 -48.48 17.90
C GLY A 24 -24.21 -48.45 16.83
N GLY A 25 -23.75 -48.44 15.58
CA GLY A 25 -24.44 -49.07 14.42
C GLY A 25 -25.04 -48.13 13.39
N GLY A 26 -24.66 -48.28 12.14
CA GLY A 26 -25.46 -47.93 10.98
C GLY A 26 -24.85 -46.85 10.05
N GLY A 27 -24.19 -47.30 8.99
CA GLY A 27 -23.72 -46.42 7.94
C GLY A 27 -24.83 -45.83 7.09
N THR A 28 -24.68 -44.56 6.78
CA THR A 28 -25.26 -43.92 5.61
C THR A 28 -24.26 -42.85 5.12
N ALA A 29 -23.95 -42.88 3.83
CA ALA A 29 -23.13 -41.90 3.16
C ALA A 29 -23.73 -40.50 3.32
N GLY A 30 -23.21 -39.73 4.27
CA GLY A 30 -23.55 -38.34 4.48
C GLY A 30 -22.69 -37.48 3.56
N ASN A 31 -23.34 -36.81 2.64
CA ASN A 31 -22.83 -35.66 1.88
C ASN A 31 -22.14 -34.69 2.85
N GLY A 32 -20.81 -34.67 2.82
CA GLY A 32 -20.02 -33.73 3.59
C GLY A 32 -20.24 -32.31 3.06
N SER A 33 -21.22 -31.64 3.65
CA SER A 33 -21.30 -30.18 3.56
C SER A 33 -20.05 -29.63 4.20
N VAL A 34 -19.12 -29.18 3.38
CA VAL A 34 -17.97 -28.36 3.82
C VAL A 34 -18.57 -27.07 4.37
N SER A 35 -18.70 -26.95 5.68
CA SER A 35 -19.00 -25.66 6.30
C SER A 35 -17.94 -24.67 5.82
N PRO A 36 -18.35 -23.47 5.33
CA PRO A 36 -17.37 -22.44 5.05
C PRO A 36 -16.66 -22.13 6.36
N ALA A 37 -15.33 -22.17 6.32
CA ALA A 37 -14.49 -21.76 7.44
C ALA A 37 -14.93 -20.39 7.91
N ALA A 38 -15.07 -20.22 9.23
CA ALA A 38 -15.48 -18.98 9.89
C ALA A 38 -14.72 -17.81 9.28
N GLY A 39 -15.45 -16.89 8.61
CA GLY A 39 -14.88 -15.78 7.88
C GLY A 39 -14.19 -14.78 8.80
N GLY A 40 -12.87 -14.91 8.95
CA GLY A 40 -12.05 -13.81 9.42
C GLY A 40 -12.15 -12.66 8.43
N ALA A 41 -12.13 -11.40 8.91
CA ALA A 41 -12.13 -10.22 8.06
C ALA A 41 -10.94 -10.30 7.08
N LEU A 42 -11.19 -9.98 5.81
CA LEU A 42 -10.15 -9.98 4.79
C LEU A 42 -9.10 -8.89 5.09
N PRO A 43 -7.82 -9.13 4.75
CA PRO A 43 -6.78 -8.14 4.95
C PRO A 43 -7.03 -6.90 4.09
N GLN A 44 -6.84 -5.71 4.69
CA GLN A 44 -7.00 -4.44 3.98
C GLN A 44 -5.77 -4.16 3.12
N ALA A 45 -5.98 -3.84 1.84
CA ALA A 45 -4.91 -3.46 0.90
C ALA A 45 -4.41 -2.04 1.20
N THR A 46 -3.61 -1.91 2.24
CA THR A 46 -3.00 -0.65 2.69
C THR A 46 -1.47 -0.77 2.71
N THR A 47 -0.79 0.36 2.87
CA THR A 47 0.66 0.39 3.03
C THR A 47 1.17 -0.39 4.26
N TYR A 48 0.30 -0.74 5.19
CA TYR A 48 0.66 -1.49 6.41
C TYR A 48 0.55 -3.01 6.25
N THR A 49 0.08 -3.49 5.10
CA THR A 49 -0.30 -4.90 4.93
C THR A 49 0.61 -5.59 3.93
N THR A 50 0.96 -6.84 4.22
CA THR A 50 1.54 -7.78 3.25
C THR A 50 0.43 -8.67 2.71
N LEU A 51 0.20 -8.64 1.41
CA LEU A 51 -0.79 -9.46 0.73
C LEU A 51 -0.11 -10.68 0.10
N LYS A 52 -0.74 -11.83 0.24
CA LYS A 52 -0.33 -13.08 -0.37
C LYS A 52 -1.33 -13.47 -1.46
N ASP A 53 -0.93 -14.37 -2.33
CA ASP A 53 -1.80 -15.00 -3.34
C ASP A 53 -2.42 -14.01 -4.35
N LEU A 54 -1.83 -12.83 -4.50
CA LEU A 54 -2.17 -11.83 -5.50
C LEU A 54 -1.07 -11.72 -6.58
N PRO A 55 -1.45 -11.48 -7.85
CA PRO A 55 -0.50 -11.44 -8.94
C PRO A 55 0.41 -10.19 -8.88
N ALA A 56 1.67 -10.37 -9.27
CA ALA A 56 2.59 -9.25 -9.48
C ALA A 56 2.22 -8.44 -10.73
N ASP A 57 2.69 -7.20 -10.79
CA ASP A 57 2.60 -6.35 -11.97
C ASP A 57 3.28 -7.04 -13.18
N PRO A 58 2.56 -7.27 -14.29
CA PRO A 58 3.10 -7.97 -15.45
C PRO A 58 4.13 -7.14 -16.24
N SER A 59 4.20 -5.83 -16.00
CA SER A 59 5.05 -4.92 -16.77
C SER A 59 5.58 -3.76 -15.92
N PRO A 60 6.43 -4.06 -14.91
CA PRO A 60 6.79 -3.10 -13.86
C PRO A 60 7.60 -1.89 -14.36
N SER A 61 8.12 -1.93 -15.58
CA SER A 61 8.86 -0.81 -16.20
C SER A 61 8.07 -0.06 -17.27
N ALA A 62 6.88 -0.55 -17.65
CA ALA A 62 6.09 0.07 -18.70
C ALA A 62 5.32 1.29 -18.19
N ALA A 63 5.15 2.30 -19.05
CA ALA A 63 4.25 3.40 -18.76
C ALA A 63 2.80 2.92 -18.66
N LEU A 64 2.01 3.58 -17.82
CA LEU A 64 0.56 3.43 -17.74
C LEU A 64 -0.11 4.52 -18.56
N ASP A 65 -1.33 4.27 -19.00
CA ASP A 65 -2.13 5.24 -19.78
C ASP A 65 -2.66 6.42 -18.92
N GLY A 66 -2.44 6.36 -17.60
CA GLY A 66 -2.87 7.36 -16.64
C GLY A 66 -4.28 7.16 -16.10
N THR A 67 -4.98 6.09 -16.45
CA THR A 67 -6.27 5.77 -15.85
C THR A 67 -6.10 5.41 -14.38
N VAL A 68 -6.84 6.09 -13.50
CA VAL A 68 -6.87 5.87 -12.05
C VAL A 68 -8.30 5.67 -11.58
N VAL A 69 -8.48 4.85 -10.56
CA VAL A 69 -9.81 4.58 -9.99
C VAL A 69 -9.81 4.76 -8.47
N HIS A 70 -10.96 5.17 -7.97
CA HIS A 70 -11.26 5.32 -6.55
C HIS A 70 -12.55 4.55 -6.23
N PRO A 71 -12.52 3.56 -5.35
CA PRO A 71 -13.72 2.86 -4.93
C PRO A 71 -14.57 3.77 -4.03
N ALA A 72 -15.88 3.89 -4.32
CA ALA A 72 -16.80 4.69 -3.51
C ALA A 72 -16.96 4.11 -2.09
N GLU A 73 -16.84 2.80 -1.97
CA GLU A 73 -16.82 2.03 -0.72
C GLU A 73 -15.63 1.05 -0.76
N THR A 74 -15.39 0.33 0.32
CA THR A 74 -14.36 -0.73 0.34
C THR A 74 -14.66 -1.77 -0.75
N ALA A 75 -13.72 -1.98 -1.66
CA ALA A 75 -13.86 -2.89 -2.79
C ALA A 75 -13.18 -4.24 -2.53
N PRO A 76 -13.83 -5.38 -2.84
CA PRO A 76 -13.20 -6.69 -2.77
C PRO A 76 -12.07 -6.80 -3.81
N VAL A 77 -10.95 -7.43 -3.40
CA VAL A 77 -9.77 -7.65 -4.24
C VAL A 77 -9.58 -9.14 -4.46
N SER A 78 -9.54 -9.55 -5.73
CA SER A 78 -9.38 -10.94 -6.15
C SER A 78 -8.10 -11.13 -6.98
N ALA A 79 -7.57 -12.36 -7.01
CA ALA A 79 -6.42 -12.71 -7.83
C ALA A 79 -6.75 -12.72 -9.34
N GLN A 80 -8.00 -12.99 -9.69
CA GLN A 80 -8.53 -13.03 -11.05
C GLN A 80 -9.97 -12.51 -11.09
N PRO A 81 -10.47 -12.04 -12.25
CA PRO A 81 -11.87 -11.66 -12.39
C PRO A 81 -12.81 -12.82 -12.02
N GLY A 82 -13.79 -12.54 -11.16
CA GLY A 82 -14.78 -13.53 -10.71
C GLY A 82 -14.29 -14.53 -9.65
N ALA A 83 -13.02 -14.53 -9.29
CA ALA A 83 -12.51 -15.36 -8.19
C ALA A 83 -12.96 -14.81 -6.82
N PRO A 84 -12.98 -15.64 -5.78
CA PRO A 84 -13.21 -15.18 -4.41
C PRO A 84 -12.25 -14.04 -4.02
N ALA A 85 -12.74 -13.07 -3.24
CA ALA A 85 -11.91 -12.01 -2.72
C ALA A 85 -10.92 -12.57 -1.68
N VAL A 86 -9.66 -12.10 -1.74
CA VAL A 86 -8.58 -12.46 -0.81
C VAL A 86 -8.07 -11.25 -0.03
N ALA A 87 -8.52 -10.05 -0.37
CA ALA A 87 -8.24 -8.80 0.32
C ALA A 87 -9.36 -7.79 0.03
N GLU A 88 -9.27 -6.62 0.65
CA GLU A 88 -10.17 -5.49 0.44
C GLU A 88 -9.38 -4.21 0.23
N LEU A 89 -9.74 -3.42 -0.79
CA LEU A 89 -9.18 -2.09 -1.02
C LEU A 89 -10.06 -1.05 -0.34
N PRO A 90 -9.61 -0.40 0.76
CA PRO A 90 -10.42 0.60 1.44
C PRO A 90 -10.61 1.85 0.58
N ALA A 91 -11.79 2.48 0.66
CA ALA A 91 -12.09 3.72 -0.03
C ALA A 91 -11.18 4.89 0.41
N ALA A 92 -10.69 4.86 1.65
CA ALA A 92 -9.80 5.88 2.19
C ALA A 92 -8.65 5.26 2.98
N GLN A 93 -7.47 5.88 2.92
CA GLN A 93 -6.31 5.56 3.73
C GLN A 93 -5.42 6.79 3.90
N LEU A 94 -4.58 6.80 4.95
CA LEU A 94 -3.66 7.91 5.21
C LEU A 94 -4.35 9.29 5.21
N LYS A 95 -5.58 9.37 5.71
CA LYS A 95 -6.44 10.58 5.81
C LYS A 95 -6.89 11.15 4.46
N GLY A 96 -6.92 10.36 3.40
CA GLY A 96 -7.38 10.78 2.08
C GLY A 96 -8.02 9.64 1.30
N ASP A 97 -8.67 9.98 0.20
CA ASP A 97 -9.26 9.02 -0.72
C ASP A 97 -8.20 8.10 -1.32
N THR A 98 -8.52 6.81 -1.43
CA THR A 98 -7.66 5.83 -2.08
C THR A 98 -7.83 5.90 -3.60
N TRP A 99 -6.84 6.45 -4.30
CA TRP A 99 -6.76 6.42 -5.75
C TRP A 99 -5.66 5.47 -6.19
N VAL A 100 -5.96 4.52 -7.07
CA VAL A 100 -5.01 3.51 -7.56
C VAL A 100 -4.98 3.46 -9.08
N PRO A 101 -3.80 3.27 -9.71
CA PRO A 101 -3.72 3.19 -11.17
C PRO A 101 -4.20 1.83 -11.68
N VAL A 102 -4.87 1.88 -12.83
CA VAL A 102 -5.30 0.70 -13.57
C VAL A 102 -4.14 0.19 -14.44
N VAL A 103 -3.83 -1.10 -14.32
CA VAL A 103 -2.82 -1.77 -15.15
C VAL A 103 -3.43 -2.61 -16.27
N GLU A 104 -4.68 -3.06 -16.09
CA GLU A 104 -5.43 -3.85 -17.08
C GLU A 104 -6.93 -3.64 -16.88
N SER A 105 -7.71 -3.70 -17.95
CA SER A 105 -9.18 -3.65 -17.90
C SER A 105 -9.77 -4.86 -18.61
N ARG A 106 -10.79 -5.47 -17.99
CA ARG A 106 -11.64 -6.51 -18.57
C ARG A 106 -13.10 -6.16 -18.36
N PRO A 107 -14.04 -6.71 -19.11
CA PRO A 107 -15.46 -6.46 -18.87
C PRO A 107 -15.84 -6.72 -17.42
N GLY A 108 -16.36 -5.68 -16.73
CA GLY A 108 -16.77 -5.73 -15.33
C GLY A 108 -15.62 -5.65 -14.29
N TRP A 109 -14.33 -5.54 -14.71
CA TRP A 109 -13.18 -5.65 -13.81
C TRP A 109 -12.05 -4.70 -14.16
N LYS A 110 -11.37 -4.21 -13.12
CA LYS A 110 -10.11 -3.44 -13.22
C LYS A 110 -9.02 -4.14 -12.42
N ARG A 111 -7.87 -4.40 -13.07
CA ARG A 111 -6.64 -4.77 -12.36
C ARG A 111 -5.92 -3.50 -11.95
N VAL A 112 -5.63 -3.36 -10.68
CA VAL A 112 -5.02 -2.15 -10.12
C VAL A 112 -3.73 -2.47 -9.39
N LEU A 113 -2.81 -1.49 -9.32
CA LEU A 113 -1.68 -1.55 -8.39
C LEU A 113 -2.20 -1.34 -6.97
N LEU A 114 -1.67 -2.10 -6.02
CA LEU A 114 -2.03 -2.00 -4.61
C LEU A 114 -0.88 -1.38 -3.80
N PRO A 115 -1.17 -0.64 -2.73
CA PRO A 115 -0.15 0.02 -1.91
C PRO A 115 0.49 -0.91 -0.88
N SER A 116 0.29 -2.21 -0.99
CA SER A 116 0.72 -3.22 -0.03
C SER A 116 2.03 -3.88 -0.43
N ARG A 117 2.65 -4.61 0.49
CA ARG A 117 3.73 -5.54 0.17
C ARG A 117 3.17 -6.82 -0.50
N PRO A 118 3.95 -7.49 -1.38
CA PRO A 118 5.22 -7.06 -1.97
C PRO A 118 5.03 -5.88 -2.94
N ASN A 119 6.11 -5.13 -3.21
CA ASN A 119 6.10 -4.05 -4.20
C ASN A 119 5.62 -4.56 -5.56
N GLY A 120 4.77 -3.77 -6.22
CA GLY A 120 4.18 -4.17 -7.51
C GLY A 120 3.09 -5.23 -7.41
N VAL A 121 2.58 -5.53 -6.22
CA VAL A 121 1.39 -6.39 -6.10
C VAL A 121 0.19 -5.73 -6.76
N THR A 122 -0.60 -6.53 -7.49
CA THR A 122 -1.82 -6.09 -8.18
C THR A 122 -3.00 -6.95 -7.76
N GLY A 123 -4.20 -6.43 -7.96
CA GLY A 123 -5.43 -7.20 -7.72
C GLY A 123 -6.55 -6.76 -8.65
N TRP A 124 -7.52 -7.63 -8.84
CA TRP A 124 -8.71 -7.36 -9.62
C TRP A 124 -9.83 -6.89 -8.69
N ILE A 125 -10.43 -5.75 -9.03
CA ILE A 125 -11.60 -5.20 -8.35
C ILE A 125 -12.76 -5.08 -9.34
N PRO A 126 -14.03 -5.24 -8.92
CA PRO A 126 -15.19 -4.93 -9.76
C PRO A 126 -15.14 -3.48 -10.24
N ASP A 127 -15.57 -3.21 -11.47
CA ASP A 127 -15.61 -1.83 -11.99
C ASP A 127 -16.88 -1.08 -11.56
N SER A 128 -17.86 -1.77 -11.01
CA SER A 128 -19.04 -1.16 -10.39
C SER A 128 -18.67 -0.38 -9.12
N GLY A 129 -19.22 0.82 -8.97
CA GLY A 129 -18.96 1.67 -7.80
C GLY A 129 -17.59 2.37 -7.81
N LEU A 130 -16.86 2.33 -8.94
CA LEU A 130 -15.61 3.06 -9.08
C LEU A 130 -15.84 4.45 -9.68
N LYS A 131 -15.25 5.46 -9.05
CA LYS A 131 -14.97 6.73 -9.73
C LYS A 131 -13.73 6.56 -10.58
N THR A 132 -13.80 6.93 -11.84
CA THR A 132 -12.67 6.87 -12.78
C THR A 132 -12.20 8.26 -13.13
N ALA A 133 -10.89 8.47 -13.13
CA ALA A 133 -10.26 9.69 -13.58
C ALA A 133 -9.05 9.35 -14.46
N ARG A 134 -8.51 10.36 -15.14
CA ARG A 134 -7.27 10.20 -15.91
C ARG A 134 -6.25 11.23 -15.42
N SER A 135 -5.11 10.74 -14.92
CA SER A 135 -3.97 11.60 -14.68
C SER A 135 -3.26 11.85 -16.00
N GLY A 136 -3.22 13.10 -16.44
CA GLY A 136 -2.38 13.52 -17.57
C GLY A 136 -0.90 13.61 -17.18
N GLN A 137 -0.56 13.34 -15.92
CA GLN A 137 0.77 13.44 -15.35
C GLN A 137 1.34 12.05 -15.01
N ALA A 138 2.66 11.96 -15.01
CA ALA A 138 3.41 10.81 -14.48
C ALA A 138 4.72 11.30 -13.86
N ILE A 139 5.25 10.55 -12.89
CA ILE A 139 6.51 10.86 -12.25
C ILE A 139 7.50 9.76 -12.65
N LYS A 140 8.65 10.14 -13.18
CA LYS A 140 9.75 9.22 -13.46
C LYS A 140 10.92 9.53 -12.51
N VAL A 141 11.46 8.51 -11.85
CA VAL A 141 12.69 8.60 -11.05
C VAL A 141 13.72 7.69 -11.68
N ASP A 142 14.83 8.24 -12.06
CA ASP A 142 16.02 7.53 -12.49
C ASP A 142 16.99 7.48 -11.31
N VAL A 143 17.19 6.27 -10.76
CA VAL A 143 18.03 6.06 -9.58
C VAL A 143 19.52 6.17 -9.94
N GLY A 144 19.91 5.68 -11.11
CA GLY A 144 21.28 5.77 -11.62
C GLY A 144 21.72 7.21 -11.85
N ASP A 145 20.90 7.99 -12.56
CA ASP A 145 21.12 9.42 -12.82
C ASP A 145 20.77 10.32 -11.62
N ARG A 146 20.10 9.78 -10.59
CA ARG A 146 19.59 10.53 -9.41
C ARG A 146 18.75 11.73 -9.82
N LYS A 147 17.82 11.47 -10.72
CA LYS A 147 17.01 12.48 -11.40
C LYS A 147 15.53 12.14 -11.30
N LEU A 148 14.70 13.14 -11.00
CA LEU A 148 13.25 13.05 -11.05
C LEU A 148 12.75 13.90 -12.20
N THR A 149 11.86 13.35 -13.03
CA THR A 149 11.16 14.08 -14.09
C THR A 149 9.65 13.98 -13.85
N LEU A 150 9.00 15.13 -13.73
CA LEU A 150 7.56 15.23 -13.81
C LEU A 150 7.16 15.34 -15.29
N LEU A 151 6.32 14.42 -15.75
CA LEU A 151 5.77 14.43 -17.09
C LEU A 151 4.35 15.01 -17.07
N ASN A 152 3.97 15.73 -18.10
CA ASN A 152 2.61 16.14 -18.39
C ASN A 152 2.30 15.81 -19.86
N ALA A 153 1.23 15.05 -20.11
CA ALA A 153 0.89 14.51 -21.42
C ALA A 153 2.12 13.86 -22.13
N GLY A 154 2.91 13.08 -21.38
CA GLY A 154 4.11 12.40 -21.86
C GLY A 154 5.33 13.29 -22.07
N ARG A 155 5.23 14.61 -21.90
CA ARG A 155 6.34 15.55 -22.10
C ARG A 155 6.91 16.03 -20.75
N PRO A 156 8.24 16.25 -20.64
CA PRO A 156 8.83 16.80 -19.43
C PRO A 156 8.25 18.17 -19.08
N ALA A 157 7.65 18.27 -17.89
CA ALA A 157 7.14 19.52 -17.30
C ALA A 157 8.09 20.08 -16.23
N GLY A 158 9.06 19.28 -15.78
CA GLY A 158 10.13 19.68 -14.87
C GLY A 158 11.07 18.50 -14.62
N THR A 159 12.35 18.81 -14.40
CA THR A 159 13.38 17.81 -14.09
C THR A 159 14.30 18.36 -13.03
N TRP A 160 14.63 17.51 -12.03
CA TRP A 160 15.44 17.92 -10.87
C TRP A 160 16.43 16.84 -10.46
N PRO A 161 17.62 17.22 -9.99
CA PRO A 161 18.48 16.31 -9.26
C PRO A 161 17.83 15.98 -7.91
N VAL A 162 17.86 14.71 -7.52
CA VAL A 162 17.28 14.21 -6.27
C VAL A 162 18.29 13.39 -5.47
N ALA A 163 18.01 13.15 -4.19
CA ALA A 163 18.75 12.14 -3.44
C ALA A 163 17.91 10.87 -3.36
N VAL A 164 18.58 9.74 -3.62
CA VAL A 164 17.96 8.41 -3.62
C VAL A 164 18.56 7.51 -2.53
N GLY A 165 18.05 6.31 -2.39
CA GLY A 165 18.51 5.31 -1.42
C GLY A 165 19.99 4.99 -1.55
N ALA A 166 20.67 4.85 -0.41
CA ALA A 166 22.05 4.39 -0.37
C ALA A 166 22.15 2.91 -0.82
N PRO A 167 23.33 2.38 -1.18
CA PRO A 167 23.47 0.99 -1.64
C PRO A 167 22.93 -0.06 -0.65
N LYS A 168 22.98 0.20 0.65
CA LYS A 168 22.43 -0.68 1.69
C LYS A 168 20.92 -0.55 1.89
N THR A 169 20.33 0.55 1.44
CA THR A 169 18.92 0.86 1.58
C THR A 169 18.39 1.47 0.27
N PRO A 170 18.41 0.72 -0.84
CA PRO A 170 18.12 1.27 -2.16
C PRO A 170 16.67 1.76 -2.29
N THR A 171 16.46 2.76 -3.12
CA THR A 171 15.12 3.11 -3.59
C THR A 171 14.62 1.96 -4.47
N PRO A 172 13.45 1.36 -4.18
CA PRO A 172 12.94 0.23 -4.93
C PRO A 172 12.58 0.65 -6.36
N VAL A 173 12.96 -0.17 -7.33
CA VAL A 173 12.60 0.03 -8.74
C VAL A 173 11.26 -0.61 -9.07
N GLY A 174 10.60 -0.14 -10.13
CA GLY A 174 9.33 -0.64 -10.61
C GLY A 174 8.26 0.45 -10.73
N ARG A 175 7.05 0.04 -11.11
CA ARG A 175 5.89 0.92 -11.11
C ARG A 175 5.27 1.00 -9.73
N THR A 176 4.90 2.19 -9.35
CA THR A 176 4.11 2.53 -8.17
C THR A 176 3.25 3.76 -8.47
N PHE A 177 2.72 4.40 -7.46
CA PHE A 177 1.85 5.57 -7.63
C PHE A 177 1.91 6.48 -6.42
N LEU A 178 1.51 7.73 -6.61
CA LEU A 178 1.38 8.71 -5.53
C LEU A 178 0.18 8.32 -4.63
N LEU A 179 0.48 7.86 -3.42
CA LEU A 179 -0.51 7.26 -2.52
C LEU A 179 -1.24 8.30 -1.67
N ALA A 180 -0.51 9.28 -1.14
CA ALA A 180 -1.05 10.29 -0.24
C ALA A 180 -0.23 11.58 -0.28
N SER A 181 -0.80 12.63 0.31
CA SER A 181 -0.15 13.92 0.53
C SER A 181 -0.33 14.32 2.00
N LEU A 182 0.74 14.25 2.78
CA LEU A 182 0.72 14.42 4.23
C LEU A 182 1.48 15.67 4.65
N ALA A 183 0.77 16.62 5.26
CA ALA A 183 1.40 17.75 5.94
C ALA A 183 1.63 17.36 7.41
N PRO A 184 2.88 17.22 7.88
CA PRO A 184 3.16 16.95 9.29
C PRO A 184 2.64 18.09 10.17
N ALA A 185 2.04 17.75 11.33
CA ALA A 185 1.56 18.76 12.27
C ALA A 185 2.71 19.65 12.82
N LYS A 186 3.92 19.08 12.90
CA LYS A 186 5.16 19.79 13.23
C LYS A 186 6.17 19.47 12.14
N PRO A 187 6.42 20.38 11.17
CA PRO A 187 7.42 20.14 10.13
C PRO A 187 8.81 20.05 10.77
N THR A 188 9.51 18.96 10.48
CA THR A 188 10.88 18.75 10.97
C THR A 188 11.90 18.97 9.86
N PHE A 189 11.90 18.09 8.87
CA PHE A 189 12.83 18.15 7.73
C PHE A 189 12.11 18.46 6.40
N SER A 190 10.79 18.35 6.38
CA SER A 190 9.98 18.61 5.18
C SER A 190 8.59 19.13 5.55
N PRO A 191 8.08 20.16 4.86
CA PRO A 191 6.73 20.67 5.09
C PRO A 191 5.66 19.72 4.55
N LEU A 192 6.03 18.80 3.66
CA LEU A 192 5.14 17.86 3.02
C LEU A 192 5.86 16.53 2.80
N ILE A 193 5.14 15.43 3.00
CA ILE A 193 5.58 14.06 2.69
C ILE A 193 4.57 13.47 1.72
N LEU A 194 5.04 12.91 0.63
CA LEU A 194 4.25 12.33 -0.44
C LEU A 194 4.56 10.82 -0.52
N PRO A 195 3.90 9.96 0.28
CA PRO A 195 4.07 8.52 0.20
C PRO A 195 3.69 7.97 -1.17
N VAL A 196 4.41 6.93 -1.60
CA VAL A 196 4.07 6.15 -2.79
C VAL A 196 3.68 4.73 -2.39
N GLY A 197 3.02 4.00 -3.30
CA GLY A 197 2.60 2.62 -3.07
C GLY A 197 3.75 1.60 -3.13
N ALA A 198 4.91 1.96 -2.59
CA ALA A 198 6.09 1.08 -2.55
C ALA A 198 6.82 1.19 -1.21
N HIS A 199 7.54 0.13 -0.84
CA HIS A 199 8.23 -0.04 0.44
C HIS A 199 9.71 -0.34 0.23
N SER A 200 10.53 0.06 1.19
CA SER A 200 11.91 -0.38 1.27
C SER A 200 12.01 -1.90 1.27
N ALA A 201 12.93 -2.45 0.47
CA ALA A 201 13.21 -3.89 0.46
C ALA A 201 14.10 -4.34 1.64
N THR A 202 14.69 -3.39 2.36
CA THR A 202 15.66 -3.66 3.44
C THR A 202 15.22 -3.14 4.81
N LEU A 203 14.13 -2.36 4.87
CA LEU A 203 13.60 -1.80 6.10
C LEU A 203 12.11 -2.14 6.22
N ASP A 204 11.76 -3.04 7.13
CA ASP A 204 10.36 -3.37 7.40
C ASP A 204 9.63 -2.23 8.11
N THR A 205 10.36 -1.44 8.90
CA THR A 205 9.85 -0.25 9.57
C THR A 205 10.83 0.91 9.45
N PHE A 206 10.31 2.12 9.33
CA PHE A 206 11.10 3.34 9.34
C PHE A 206 10.26 4.53 9.82
N GLY A 207 10.80 5.33 10.75
CA GLY A 207 10.13 6.54 11.24
C GLY A 207 8.75 6.30 11.88
N GLY A 208 8.51 5.11 12.45
CA GLY A 208 7.22 4.72 13.02
C GLY A 208 6.20 4.21 12.00
N GLY A 209 6.59 4.08 10.72
CA GLY A 209 5.76 3.54 9.63
C GLY A 209 6.31 2.22 9.09
N PRO A 210 5.62 1.60 8.10
CA PRO A 210 5.92 0.28 7.56
C PRO A 210 7.02 0.29 6.49
N GLY A 211 7.98 1.25 6.55
CA GLY A 211 9.04 1.37 5.55
C GLY A 211 8.56 1.88 4.18
N THR A 212 7.40 2.57 4.13
CA THR A 212 6.85 3.16 2.91
C THR A 212 7.80 4.21 2.35
N VAL A 213 8.09 4.13 1.06
CA VAL A 213 8.88 5.13 0.34
C VAL A 213 8.06 6.39 0.08
N ALA A 214 8.70 7.55 0.14
CA ALA A 214 8.03 8.83 -0.09
C ALA A 214 8.94 9.82 -0.83
N PHE A 215 8.33 10.80 -1.52
CA PHE A 215 8.98 12.04 -1.89
C PHE A 215 8.85 13.03 -0.74
N HIS A 216 9.93 13.70 -0.37
CA HIS A 216 9.92 14.74 0.65
C HIS A 216 11.09 15.71 0.47
N GLY A 217 10.99 16.91 1.04
CA GLY A 217 12.06 17.88 1.07
C GLY A 217 13.21 17.48 2.01
N TRP A 218 14.30 18.23 1.92
CA TRP A 218 15.43 18.11 2.83
C TRP A 218 16.09 19.46 3.06
N PRO A 219 16.52 19.78 4.30
CA PRO A 219 17.08 21.10 4.60
C PRO A 219 18.36 21.44 3.84
N SER A 220 19.25 20.45 3.63
CA SER A 220 20.52 20.65 2.92
C SER A 220 20.39 20.32 1.43
N THR A 221 20.78 21.25 0.59
CA THR A 221 20.83 21.06 -0.87
C THR A 221 21.99 20.19 -1.33
N SER A 222 23.02 20.00 -0.47
CA SER A 222 24.21 19.22 -0.80
C SER A 222 23.97 17.72 -1.01
N VAL A 223 22.77 17.22 -0.66
CA VAL A 223 22.39 15.81 -0.81
C VAL A 223 21.89 15.48 -2.22
N PHE A 224 21.42 16.46 -2.99
CA PHE A 224 20.86 16.21 -4.31
C PHE A 224 21.94 15.72 -5.29
N GLY A 225 21.58 14.73 -6.10
CA GLY A 225 22.50 14.00 -6.97
C GLY A 225 23.27 12.88 -6.25
N LYS A 226 22.91 12.53 -5.00
CA LYS A 226 23.59 11.51 -4.20
C LYS A 226 22.68 10.35 -3.80
N ALA A 227 23.28 9.16 -3.58
CA ALA A 227 22.63 7.97 -3.04
C ALA A 227 22.91 7.88 -1.51
N VAL A 228 22.09 8.57 -0.70
CA VAL A 228 22.36 8.78 0.74
C VAL A 228 21.12 8.65 1.63
N THR A 229 20.00 8.15 1.09
CA THR A 229 18.76 8.03 1.87
C THR A 229 18.52 6.58 2.32
N HIS A 230 17.46 6.37 3.10
CA HIS A 230 17.00 5.04 3.51
C HIS A 230 15.94 4.44 2.55
N GLY A 231 15.92 4.91 1.29
CA GLY A 231 15.00 4.47 0.25
C GLY A 231 14.04 5.57 -0.24
N CYS A 232 13.69 6.55 0.59
CA CYS A 232 12.92 7.73 0.17
C CYS A 232 13.70 8.56 -0.87
N VAL A 233 12.95 9.30 -1.68
CA VAL A 233 13.50 10.24 -2.66
C VAL A 233 13.39 11.66 -2.10
N ARG A 234 14.55 12.27 -1.77
CA ARG A 234 14.59 13.68 -1.33
C ARG A 234 14.60 14.58 -2.54
N VAL A 235 13.67 15.53 -2.56
CA VAL A 235 13.48 16.44 -3.69
C VAL A 235 13.71 17.90 -3.30
N PRO A 236 14.19 18.76 -4.22
CA PRO A 236 14.28 20.19 -3.99
C PRO A 236 12.91 20.82 -3.69
N ALA A 237 12.92 21.99 -3.04
CA ALA A 237 11.70 22.65 -2.59
C ALA A 237 10.74 23.02 -3.73
N ASP A 238 11.26 23.42 -4.88
CA ASP A 238 10.47 23.73 -6.07
C ASP A 238 9.86 22.47 -6.71
N ALA A 239 10.62 21.34 -6.73
CA ALA A 239 10.08 20.04 -7.12
C ALA A 239 8.94 19.60 -6.18
N LEU A 240 9.15 19.71 -4.86
CA LEU A 240 8.12 19.34 -3.87
C LEU A 240 6.84 20.16 -4.07
N LYS A 241 6.95 21.48 -4.30
CA LYS A 241 5.81 22.35 -4.61
C LYS A 241 5.04 21.93 -5.86
N ARG A 242 5.74 21.40 -6.87
CA ARG A 242 5.10 20.89 -8.09
C ARG A 242 4.46 19.53 -7.86
N LEU A 243 5.16 18.62 -7.17
CA LEU A 243 4.64 17.30 -6.83
C LEU A 243 3.41 17.37 -5.91
N ALA A 244 3.33 18.37 -5.04
CA ALA A 244 2.17 18.62 -4.18
C ALA A 244 0.85 18.88 -4.96
N LYS A 245 0.95 19.26 -6.24
CA LYS A 245 -0.21 19.53 -7.11
C LYS A 245 -0.56 18.34 -7.99
N VAL A 246 0.21 17.27 -7.92
CA VAL A 246 -0.04 16.05 -8.70
C VAL A 246 -1.19 15.27 -8.07
N PRO A 247 -2.20 14.83 -8.83
CA PRO A 247 -3.32 14.07 -8.29
C PRO A 247 -2.88 12.74 -7.67
N LEU A 248 -3.58 12.29 -6.63
CA LEU A 248 -3.38 10.95 -6.06
C LEU A 248 -3.67 9.86 -7.11
N GLY A 249 -3.03 8.72 -6.98
CA GLY A 249 -3.09 7.65 -7.97
C GLY A 249 -2.18 7.86 -9.18
N THR A 250 -1.61 9.07 -9.36
CA THR A 250 -0.71 9.34 -10.49
C THR A 250 0.43 8.33 -10.53
N PRO A 251 0.67 7.69 -11.70
CA PRO A 251 1.73 6.71 -11.85
C PRO A 251 3.12 7.26 -11.56
N VAL A 252 3.91 6.46 -10.88
CA VAL A 252 5.33 6.68 -10.61
C VAL A 252 6.10 5.50 -11.18
N VAL A 253 7.12 5.75 -12.00
CA VAL A 253 8.02 4.72 -12.54
C VAL A 253 9.42 5.02 -12.01
N ILE A 254 9.98 4.06 -11.30
CA ILE A 254 11.34 4.14 -10.74
C ILE A 254 12.21 3.16 -11.52
N THR A 255 13.25 3.65 -12.17
CA THR A 255 14.23 2.88 -12.94
C THR A 255 15.59 2.89 -12.26
N ALA A 256 16.41 1.84 -12.54
CA ALA A 256 17.79 1.74 -12.07
C ALA A 256 18.70 2.77 -12.77
#